data_8161361844fca274d454b6090f45bf9e
#
_entry.id   8161361844fca274d454b6090f45bf9e
#
_cell.length_a   1.000
_cell.length_b   1.000
_cell.length_c   1.000
_cell.angle_alpha   90.00
_cell.angle_beta   90.00
_cell.angle_gamma   90.00
#
_symmetry.space_group_name_H-M   'P 1'
#
loop_
_entity.id
_entity.type
_entity.pdbx_description
1 polymer ?
#
loop_
_entity_poly.entity_id
_entity_poly.type
_entity_poly.pdbx_seq_one_letter_code
_entity_poly.pdbx_strand_id
1 'polypeptide(L)'
;DLTWETVITKNIGLDLGFLNNRLNVSFDAYIRDTKDMLMAGKTLPGVYGASSPRMNVADLRTKGWEASITWGDSFTLASKPFNYRVMAGIGDNTSKVTKYDNPNRTLTDPYEGQQLGEIWGYVVDGYFKTDEEARNYKVDQSFVNQMINASALDNGLHAGDLKFVDLDGNNKIEQTTSANDRKDMKVIGNSLPRYNYNFGISADWYGICLLYTSDAA
;
A
#
# COMPACT_ATOMS: atom_id res chain seq x y z
N ASP A 1 5.35 29.08 -13.72
CA ASP A 1 4.15 28.97 -14.56
C ASP A 1 3.48 27.63 -14.27
N LEU A 2 2.15 27.62 -14.14
CA LEU A 2 1.38 26.41 -14.00
C LEU A 2 1.17 25.78 -15.38
N THR A 3 1.34 24.44 -15.44
CA THR A 3 1.08 23.64 -16.64
C THR A 3 0.02 22.60 -16.37
N TRP A 4 -0.49 21.99 -17.43
CA TRP A 4 -1.44 20.86 -17.32
C TRP A 4 -0.70 19.58 -16.89
N GLU A 5 -1.35 18.81 -16.02
CA GLU A 5 -0.90 17.45 -15.73
C GLU A 5 -1.02 16.58 -16.98
N THR A 6 -0.03 15.73 -17.21
CA THR A 6 -0.03 14.82 -18.36
C THR A 6 -0.02 13.38 -17.87
N VAL A 7 -0.98 12.58 -18.34
CA VAL A 7 -1.07 11.15 -18.03
C VAL A 7 -0.76 10.33 -19.28
N ILE A 8 0.26 9.51 -19.20
CA ILE A 8 0.69 8.60 -20.26
C ILE A 8 0.49 7.16 -19.77
N THR A 9 -0.42 6.41 -20.39
CA THR A 9 -0.66 5.01 -20.09
C THR A 9 -0.16 4.12 -21.21
N LYS A 10 0.58 3.07 -20.83
CA LYS A 10 0.96 1.97 -21.73
C LYS A 10 0.40 0.70 -21.11
N ASN A 11 -0.34 -0.07 -21.89
CA ASN A 11 -0.90 -1.33 -21.45
C ASN A 11 -0.70 -2.44 -22.48
N ILE A 12 -0.73 -3.65 -22.00
CA ILE A 12 -0.80 -4.88 -22.79
C ILE A 12 -1.88 -5.75 -22.17
N GLY A 13 -2.81 -6.21 -23.01
CA GLY A 13 -3.91 -7.05 -22.60
C GLY A 13 -3.98 -8.34 -23.43
N LEU A 14 -4.55 -9.37 -22.82
CA LEU A 14 -4.76 -10.69 -23.43
C LEU A 14 -6.14 -11.19 -23.01
N ASP A 15 -7.00 -11.44 -24.00
CA ASP A 15 -8.31 -12.04 -23.82
C ASP A 15 -8.34 -13.43 -24.46
N LEU A 16 -8.71 -14.43 -23.72
CA LEU A 16 -8.77 -15.83 -24.14
C LEU A 16 -10.14 -16.41 -23.87
N GLY A 17 -10.73 -17.01 -24.91
CA GLY A 17 -11.98 -17.76 -24.82
C GLY A 17 -11.77 -19.26 -25.04
N PHE A 18 -12.27 -20.09 -24.18
CA PHE A 18 -12.17 -21.53 -24.24
C PHE A 18 -13.55 -22.19 -24.15
N LEU A 19 -13.64 -23.45 -24.60
CA LEU A 19 -14.82 -24.27 -24.47
C LEU A 19 -16.09 -23.62 -25.07
N ASN A 20 -16.00 -23.12 -26.29
CA ASN A 20 -17.07 -22.35 -26.96
C ASN A 20 -17.52 -21.12 -26.12
N ASN A 21 -16.54 -20.35 -25.62
CA ASN A 21 -16.75 -19.16 -24.78
C ASN A 21 -17.45 -19.41 -23.43
N ARG A 22 -17.47 -20.65 -22.93
CA ARG A 22 -17.91 -20.92 -21.57
C ARG A 22 -16.91 -20.42 -20.56
N LEU A 23 -15.62 -20.55 -20.83
CA LEU A 23 -14.52 -20.02 -20.02
C LEU A 23 -13.86 -18.86 -20.74
N ASN A 24 -13.89 -17.69 -20.13
CA ASN A 24 -13.19 -16.51 -20.61
C ASN A 24 -12.20 -16.05 -19.55
N VAL A 25 -10.99 -15.74 -19.99
CA VAL A 25 -9.89 -15.24 -19.14
C VAL A 25 -9.38 -13.95 -19.76
N SER A 26 -9.29 -12.91 -18.97
CA SER A 26 -8.72 -11.62 -19.36
C SER A 26 -7.55 -11.30 -18.44
N PHE A 27 -6.48 -10.79 -19.00
CA PHE A 27 -5.31 -10.33 -18.27
C PHE A 27 -4.81 -9.03 -18.89
N ASP A 28 -4.63 -8.01 -18.04
CA ASP A 28 -4.08 -6.71 -18.42
C ASP A 28 -2.91 -6.35 -17.51
N ALA A 29 -1.86 -5.78 -18.10
CA ALA A 29 -0.77 -5.18 -17.36
C ALA A 29 -0.49 -3.78 -17.91
N TYR A 30 -0.27 -2.82 -17.02
CA TYR A 30 -0.13 -1.43 -17.41
C TYR A 30 0.94 -0.68 -16.61
N ILE A 31 1.45 0.37 -17.25
CA ILE A 31 2.28 1.40 -16.64
C ILE A 31 1.60 2.74 -16.95
N ARG A 32 1.34 3.53 -15.91
CA ARG A 32 0.80 4.87 -16.01
C ARG A 32 1.79 5.86 -15.42
N ASP A 33 2.27 6.77 -16.24
CA ASP A 33 3.10 7.90 -15.83
C ASP A 33 2.23 9.15 -15.75
N THR A 34 2.12 9.73 -14.55
CA THR A 34 1.50 11.04 -14.33
C THR A 34 2.63 12.04 -14.11
N LYS A 35 2.72 13.02 -14.98
CA LYS A 35 3.76 14.05 -14.97
C LYS A 35 3.20 15.41 -14.63
N ASP A 36 4.06 16.23 -14.05
CA ASP A 36 3.77 17.61 -13.70
C ASP A 36 2.51 17.73 -12.82
N MET A 37 2.39 16.82 -11.83
CA MET A 37 1.28 16.80 -10.88
C MET A 37 1.23 18.08 -10.06
N LEU A 38 0.04 18.66 -9.94
CA LEU A 38 -0.22 19.87 -9.19
C LEU A 38 -0.35 19.56 -7.69
N MET A 39 0.71 19.74 -6.96
CA MET A 39 0.76 19.50 -5.51
C MET A 39 1.11 20.79 -4.75
N ALA A 40 0.93 20.77 -3.42
CA ALA A 40 1.50 21.80 -2.58
C ALA A 40 3.04 21.81 -2.78
N GLY A 41 3.61 22.97 -2.99
CA GLY A 41 5.07 23.14 -3.03
C GLY A 41 5.70 22.84 -1.66
N LYS A 42 7.02 22.98 -1.57
CA LYS A 42 7.72 22.79 -0.29
C LYS A 42 7.09 23.60 0.83
N THR A 43 7.06 23.01 2.01
CA THR A 43 6.58 23.68 3.23
C THR A 43 7.40 24.96 3.44
N LEU A 44 6.71 26.09 3.49
CA LEU A 44 7.35 27.39 3.74
C LEU A 44 7.62 27.56 5.24
N PRO A 45 8.72 28.26 5.60
CA PRO A 45 8.96 28.62 6.99
C PRO A 45 7.76 29.38 7.57
N GLY A 46 7.41 29.13 8.86
CA GLY A 46 6.25 29.73 9.52
C GLY A 46 6.23 31.26 9.50
N VAL A 47 7.39 31.90 9.37
CA VAL A 47 7.52 33.38 9.25
C VAL A 47 6.92 33.93 7.95
N TYR A 48 6.64 33.07 6.97
CA TYR A 48 6.05 33.48 5.69
C TYR A 48 4.56 33.82 5.81
N GLY A 49 3.88 33.31 6.85
CA GLY A 49 2.49 33.63 7.15
C GLY A 49 1.46 33.19 6.12
N ALA A 50 1.88 32.38 5.12
CA ALA A 50 1.01 31.86 4.06
C ALA A 50 1.28 30.37 3.80
N SER A 51 0.24 29.67 3.31
CA SER A 51 0.40 28.30 2.84
C SER A 51 1.19 28.25 1.53
N SER A 52 1.91 27.15 1.31
CA SER A 52 2.64 26.94 0.06
C SER A 52 1.68 26.93 -1.14
N PRO A 53 1.99 27.67 -2.21
CA PRO A 53 1.19 27.63 -3.42
C PRO A 53 1.25 26.24 -4.08
N ARG A 54 0.20 25.87 -4.82
CA ARG A 54 0.25 24.69 -5.66
C ARG A 54 1.14 24.91 -6.87
N MET A 55 1.95 23.92 -7.19
CA MET A 55 2.92 23.95 -8.28
C MET A 55 3.00 22.57 -8.94
N ASN A 56 3.46 22.50 -10.17
CA ASN A 56 3.72 21.24 -10.88
C ASN A 56 5.08 20.68 -10.44
N VAL A 57 5.12 19.98 -9.31
CA VAL A 57 6.37 19.60 -8.63
C VAL A 57 6.63 18.13 -8.52
N ALA A 58 5.67 17.28 -8.89
CA ALA A 58 5.79 15.85 -8.70
C ALA A 58 5.45 15.06 -9.96
N ASP A 59 6.15 13.94 -10.15
CA ASP A 59 5.79 12.90 -11.12
C ASP A 59 5.55 11.59 -10.37
N LEU A 60 4.57 10.83 -10.85
CA LEU A 60 4.19 9.54 -10.28
C LEU A 60 4.19 8.46 -11.35
N ARG A 61 4.67 7.28 -11.01
CA ARG A 61 4.53 6.09 -11.84
C ARG A 61 3.74 5.02 -11.12
N THR A 62 2.61 4.63 -11.72
CA THR A 62 1.82 3.48 -11.29
C THR A 62 2.08 2.30 -12.21
N LYS A 63 2.36 1.15 -11.63
CA LYS A 63 2.43 -0.14 -12.31
C LYS A 63 1.36 -1.03 -11.72
N GLY A 64 0.61 -1.69 -12.58
CA GLY A 64 -0.45 -2.59 -12.13
C GLY A 64 -0.69 -3.71 -13.13
N TRP A 65 -1.42 -4.71 -12.66
CA TRP A 65 -1.95 -5.79 -13.46
C TRP A 65 -3.33 -6.18 -12.93
N GLU A 66 -4.17 -6.67 -13.81
CA GLU A 66 -5.51 -7.15 -13.52
C GLU A 66 -5.74 -8.46 -14.23
N ALA A 67 -6.40 -9.40 -13.57
CA ALA A 67 -6.78 -10.66 -14.13
C ALA A 67 -8.23 -10.97 -13.79
N SER A 68 -8.99 -11.45 -14.76
CA SER A 68 -10.35 -11.91 -14.54
C SER A 68 -10.62 -13.24 -15.22
N ILE A 69 -11.50 -14.02 -14.59
CA ILE A 69 -11.98 -15.27 -15.10
C ILE A 69 -13.49 -15.29 -15.01
N THR A 70 -14.12 -15.70 -16.10
CA THR A 70 -15.57 -15.86 -16.17
C THR A 70 -15.89 -17.25 -16.70
N TRP A 71 -16.70 -17.99 -15.95
CA TRP A 71 -17.29 -19.23 -16.38
C TRP A 71 -18.79 -19.05 -16.56
N GLY A 72 -19.33 -19.45 -17.70
CA GLY A 72 -20.77 -19.45 -17.94
C GLY A 72 -21.20 -20.71 -18.67
N ASP A 73 -22.31 -21.30 -18.24
CA ASP A 73 -22.88 -22.46 -18.90
C ASP A 73 -24.41 -22.46 -18.75
N SER A 74 -25.05 -23.36 -19.49
CA SER A 74 -26.49 -23.54 -19.45
C SER A 74 -26.85 -25.00 -19.53
N PHE A 75 -27.91 -25.38 -18.82
CA PHE A 75 -28.51 -26.72 -18.87
C PHE A 75 -30.02 -26.64 -18.73
N THR A 76 -30.72 -27.73 -19.00
CA THR A 76 -32.18 -27.79 -18.85
C THR A 76 -32.52 -28.23 -17.43
N LEU A 77 -33.28 -27.41 -16.69
CA LEU A 77 -33.82 -27.70 -15.39
C LEU A 77 -35.35 -27.65 -15.47
N ALA A 78 -36.02 -28.73 -15.11
CA ALA A 78 -37.48 -28.89 -15.20
C ALA A 78 -38.06 -28.44 -16.54
N SER A 79 -37.47 -28.89 -17.65
CA SER A 79 -37.82 -28.58 -19.05
C SER A 79 -37.69 -27.10 -19.43
N LYS A 80 -36.97 -26.30 -18.65
CA LYS A 80 -36.66 -24.87 -18.93
C LYS A 80 -35.15 -24.65 -18.90
N PRO A 81 -34.66 -23.73 -19.72
CA PRO A 81 -33.22 -23.36 -19.68
C PRO A 81 -32.87 -22.72 -18.35
N PHE A 82 -31.79 -23.20 -17.74
CA PHE A 82 -31.13 -22.60 -16.59
C PHE A 82 -29.75 -22.13 -17.05
N ASN A 83 -29.49 -20.83 -16.95
CA ASN A 83 -28.19 -20.26 -17.27
C ASN A 83 -27.52 -19.79 -16.00
N TYR A 84 -26.22 -19.96 -15.91
CA TYR A 84 -25.46 -19.44 -14.79
C TYR A 84 -24.11 -18.89 -15.26
N ARG A 85 -23.60 -17.94 -14.50
CA ARG A 85 -22.28 -17.36 -14.71
C ARG A 85 -21.61 -17.10 -13.37
N VAL A 86 -20.34 -17.46 -13.29
CA VAL A 86 -19.46 -17.18 -12.16
C VAL A 86 -18.31 -16.33 -12.68
N MET A 87 -17.99 -15.26 -11.97
CA MET A 87 -16.85 -14.40 -12.30
C MET A 87 -15.98 -14.18 -11.07
N ALA A 88 -14.70 -14.09 -11.28
CA ALA A 88 -13.73 -13.67 -10.27
C ALA A 88 -12.68 -12.78 -10.92
N GLY A 89 -12.25 -11.78 -10.20
CA GLY A 89 -11.18 -10.88 -10.64
C GLY A 89 -10.24 -10.57 -9.50
N ILE A 90 -8.99 -10.30 -9.85
CA ILE A 90 -7.94 -9.86 -8.94
C ILE A 90 -7.05 -8.87 -9.65
N GLY A 91 -6.62 -7.85 -8.94
CA GLY A 91 -5.64 -6.88 -9.43
C GLY A 91 -4.72 -6.40 -8.34
N ASP A 92 -3.55 -5.97 -8.74
CA ASP A 92 -2.55 -5.32 -7.87
C ASP A 92 -2.00 -4.09 -8.57
N ASN A 93 -1.78 -3.03 -7.82
CA ASN A 93 -1.08 -1.87 -8.33
C ASN A 93 -0.17 -1.25 -7.27
N THR A 94 0.90 -0.64 -7.75
CA THR A 94 1.84 0.11 -6.91
C THR A 94 2.19 1.43 -7.57
N SER A 95 2.18 2.50 -6.78
CA SER A 95 2.53 3.83 -7.24
C SER A 95 3.79 4.33 -6.54
N LYS A 96 4.74 4.84 -7.33
CA LYS A 96 6.00 5.39 -6.82
C LYS A 96 6.20 6.80 -7.33
N VAL A 97 6.70 7.66 -6.47
CA VAL A 97 7.15 9.01 -6.82
C VAL A 97 8.40 8.88 -7.68
N THR A 98 8.38 9.45 -8.88
CA THR A 98 9.51 9.41 -9.81
C THR A 98 10.25 10.75 -9.91
N LYS A 99 9.62 11.82 -9.44
CA LYS A 99 10.22 13.15 -9.36
C LYS A 99 9.58 13.93 -8.22
N TYR A 100 10.37 14.49 -7.34
CA TYR A 100 9.98 15.47 -6.33
C TYR A 100 11.26 16.14 -5.81
N ASP A 101 11.19 17.44 -5.52
CA ASP A 101 12.36 18.17 -5.01
C ASP A 101 12.50 18.03 -3.48
N ASN A 102 12.99 16.87 -3.07
CA ASN A 102 13.33 16.53 -1.68
C ASN A 102 14.66 15.76 -1.66
N PRO A 103 15.81 16.44 -1.87
CA PRO A 103 17.11 15.78 -1.99
C PRO A 103 17.55 15.09 -0.70
N ASN A 104 17.12 15.58 0.45
CA ASN A 104 17.40 14.97 1.75
C ASN A 104 16.46 13.80 2.07
N ARG A 105 15.46 13.54 1.24
CA ARG A 105 14.44 12.50 1.45
C ARG A 105 13.84 12.56 2.86
N THR A 106 13.52 13.77 3.33
CA THR A 106 12.82 13.93 4.60
C THR A 106 11.46 13.24 4.53
N LEU A 107 11.08 12.56 5.62
CA LEU A 107 9.84 11.78 5.65
C LEU A 107 8.57 12.64 5.77
N THR A 108 8.72 13.95 5.96
CA THR A 108 7.62 14.93 6.02
C THR A 108 7.04 15.27 4.66
N ASP A 109 7.85 15.14 3.61
CA ASP A 109 7.47 15.45 2.25
C ASP A 109 7.68 14.24 1.34
N PRO A 110 6.99 14.15 0.20
CA PRO A 110 7.28 13.11 -0.79
C PRO A 110 8.75 13.14 -1.23
N TYR A 111 9.31 12.00 -1.57
CA TYR A 111 10.67 11.89 -2.09
C TYR A 111 10.74 10.91 -3.26
N GLU A 112 11.72 11.10 -4.13
CA GLU A 112 11.95 10.24 -5.28
C GLU A 112 12.24 8.79 -4.84
N GLY A 113 11.47 7.85 -5.40
CA GLY A 113 11.51 6.42 -5.05
C GLY A 113 10.55 6.00 -3.95
N GLN A 114 9.88 6.95 -3.27
CA GLN A 114 8.85 6.65 -2.28
C GLN A 114 7.69 5.89 -2.92
N GLN A 115 7.24 4.84 -2.28
CA GLN A 115 5.98 4.18 -2.62
C GLN A 115 4.84 4.90 -1.89
N LEU A 116 3.77 5.23 -2.61
CA LEU A 116 2.60 5.83 -1.96
C LEU A 116 2.06 4.91 -0.88
N GLY A 117 1.72 5.51 0.25
CA GLY A 117 1.16 4.81 1.39
C GLY A 117 2.19 4.04 2.25
N GLU A 118 3.49 4.12 1.98
CA GLU A 118 4.49 3.45 2.82
C GLU A 118 4.44 3.92 4.27
N ILE A 119 4.54 2.96 5.18
CA ILE A 119 4.55 3.18 6.62
C ILE A 119 5.93 2.87 7.15
N TRP A 120 6.58 3.88 7.71
CA TRP A 120 7.86 3.75 8.40
C TRP A 120 7.63 3.36 9.85
N GLY A 121 8.42 2.43 10.35
CA GLY A 121 8.34 1.99 11.74
C GLY A 121 9.52 1.14 12.15
N TYR A 122 9.54 0.81 13.44
CA TYR A 122 10.54 -0.03 14.05
C TYR A 122 10.25 -1.51 13.80
N VAL A 123 11.31 -2.32 13.76
CA VAL A 123 11.19 -3.77 13.62
C VAL A 123 11.11 -4.40 14.99
N VAL A 124 10.10 -5.21 15.22
CA VAL A 124 9.93 -5.95 16.47
C VAL A 124 10.61 -7.31 16.36
N ASP A 125 11.49 -7.63 17.33
CA ASP A 125 12.11 -8.95 17.49
C ASP A 125 11.26 -9.90 18.36
N GLY A 126 10.29 -9.36 19.07
CA GLY A 126 9.40 -10.10 19.97
C GLY A 126 9.10 -9.33 21.24
N TYR A 127 8.87 -10.08 22.31
CA TYR A 127 8.60 -9.56 23.65
C TYR A 127 9.66 -10.06 24.62
N PHE A 128 10.00 -9.24 25.63
CA PHE A 128 10.80 -9.72 26.75
C PHE A 128 10.03 -10.79 27.53
N LYS A 129 10.66 -11.94 27.75
CA LYS A 129 10.01 -13.06 28.44
C LYS A 129 10.02 -12.91 29.96
N THR A 130 11.03 -12.23 30.50
CA THR A 130 11.21 -12.01 31.93
C THR A 130 11.74 -10.60 32.19
N ASP A 131 11.50 -10.09 33.39
CA ASP A 131 12.05 -8.80 33.83
C ASP A 131 13.58 -8.82 33.90
N GLU A 132 14.16 -9.99 34.12
CA GLU A 132 15.64 -10.16 34.14
C GLU A 132 16.20 -9.98 32.71
N GLU A 133 15.58 -10.57 31.70
CA GLU A 133 15.96 -10.37 30.30
C GLU A 133 15.87 -8.89 29.94
N ALA A 134 14.77 -8.25 30.32
CA ALA A 134 14.52 -6.83 30.03
C ALA A 134 15.59 -5.93 30.67
N ARG A 135 15.92 -6.13 31.95
CA ARG A 135 16.95 -5.35 32.66
C ARG A 135 18.36 -5.56 32.11
N ASN A 136 18.66 -6.75 31.59
CA ASN A 136 19.97 -7.08 31.04
C ASN A 136 20.09 -6.75 29.54
N TYR A 137 19.03 -6.19 28.93
CA TYR A 137 19.04 -5.83 27.53
C TYR A 137 20.00 -4.66 27.28
N LYS A 138 20.89 -4.82 26.31
CA LYS A 138 21.99 -3.87 26.06
C LYS A 138 21.60 -2.70 25.18
N VAL A 139 20.53 -2.85 24.38
CA VAL A 139 20.09 -1.81 23.47
C VAL A 139 19.20 -0.83 24.23
N ASP A 140 19.56 0.44 24.17
CA ASP A 140 18.77 1.53 24.75
C ASP A 140 17.57 1.82 23.85
N GLN A 141 16.37 1.43 24.26
CA GLN A 141 15.11 1.76 23.59
C GLN A 141 14.24 2.74 24.37
N SER A 142 14.83 3.53 25.24
CA SER A 142 14.15 4.52 26.08
C SER A 142 13.32 5.51 25.28
N PHE A 143 13.80 5.93 24.11
CA PHE A 143 13.08 6.83 23.21
C PHE A 143 11.73 6.25 22.78
N VAL A 144 11.71 4.98 22.38
CA VAL A 144 10.46 4.31 21.93
C VAL A 144 9.56 4.01 23.11
N ASN A 145 10.11 3.62 24.26
CA ASN A 145 9.35 3.36 25.47
C ASN A 145 8.63 4.62 25.98
N GLN A 146 9.27 5.78 25.92
CA GLN A 146 8.61 7.05 26.26
C GLN A 146 7.41 7.36 25.36
N MET A 147 7.47 6.99 24.07
CA MET A 147 6.36 7.18 23.14
C MET A 147 5.20 6.22 23.40
N ILE A 148 5.48 5.00 23.82
CA ILE A 148 4.47 3.94 24.00
C ILE A 148 3.92 3.95 25.44
N ASN A 149 4.78 4.21 26.41
CA ASN A 149 4.46 4.13 27.84
C ASN A 149 4.94 5.37 28.58
N ALA A 150 4.24 6.49 28.39
CA ALA A 150 4.55 7.77 29.04
C ALA A 150 4.49 7.71 30.59
N SER A 151 3.94 6.64 31.17
CA SER A 151 3.83 6.40 32.61
C SER A 151 4.96 5.56 33.19
N ALA A 152 5.89 5.08 32.37
CA ALA A 152 7.06 4.36 32.86
C ALA A 152 7.99 5.35 33.60
N LEU A 153 7.78 5.48 34.88
CA LEU A 153 8.60 6.29 35.80
C LEU A 153 10.04 5.73 35.97
N ASP A 154 10.26 4.57 35.45
CA ASP A 154 11.53 3.87 35.47
C ASP A 154 11.89 3.58 34.00
N ASN A 155 13.09 3.85 33.56
CA ASN A 155 13.58 3.41 32.25
C ASN A 155 13.57 1.86 32.15
N GLY A 156 12.84 1.22 33.04
CA GLY A 156 12.68 -0.20 33.16
C GLY A 156 11.83 -0.78 32.06
N LEU A 157 12.47 -1.58 31.24
CA LEU A 157 11.81 -2.56 30.41
C LEU A 157 11.29 -3.68 31.31
N HIS A 158 10.10 -4.17 31.02
CA HIS A 158 9.45 -5.24 31.75
C HIS A 158 9.16 -6.44 30.86
N ALA A 159 8.91 -7.57 31.47
CA ALA A 159 8.38 -8.74 30.79
C ALA A 159 7.05 -8.38 30.08
N GLY A 160 6.93 -8.74 28.81
CA GLY A 160 5.79 -8.39 27.96
C GLY A 160 5.96 -7.12 27.13
N ASP A 161 6.97 -6.30 27.38
CA ASP A 161 7.29 -5.16 26.54
C ASP A 161 7.89 -5.60 25.21
N LEU A 162 7.67 -4.77 24.17
CA LEU A 162 8.23 -5.00 22.83
C LEU A 162 9.75 -4.84 22.84
N LYS A 163 10.42 -5.79 22.20
CA LYS A 163 11.84 -5.78 21.95
C LYS A 163 12.09 -5.36 20.50
N PHE A 164 12.72 -4.21 20.31
CA PHE A 164 13.01 -3.66 18.99
C PHE A 164 14.40 -4.06 18.50
N VAL A 165 14.53 -4.19 17.19
CA VAL A 165 15.80 -4.52 16.54
C VAL A 165 16.60 -3.24 16.30
N ASP A 166 17.81 -3.19 16.83
CA ASP A 166 18.82 -2.20 16.45
C ASP A 166 19.33 -2.53 15.04
N LEU A 167 18.96 -1.69 14.07
CA LEU A 167 19.25 -1.95 12.65
C LEU A 167 20.62 -1.41 12.22
N ASP A 168 21.14 -0.39 12.88
CA ASP A 168 22.43 0.22 12.54
C ASP A 168 23.57 -0.27 13.46
N GLY A 169 23.26 -1.00 14.55
CA GLY A 169 24.22 -1.63 15.45
C GLY A 169 24.87 -0.67 16.45
N ASN A 170 24.26 0.47 16.72
CA ASN A 170 24.77 1.48 17.64
C ASN A 170 24.36 1.26 19.10
N ASN A 171 23.59 0.19 19.40
CA ASN A 171 22.99 -0.16 20.69
C ASN A 171 21.98 0.86 21.22
N LYS A 172 21.28 1.56 20.32
CA LYS A 172 20.24 2.51 20.68
C LYS A 172 19.13 2.49 19.61
N ILE A 173 17.89 2.56 20.03
CA ILE A 173 16.76 2.68 19.09
C ILE A 173 16.43 4.16 18.86
N GLU A 174 16.66 4.61 17.64
CA GLU A 174 16.51 6.01 17.25
C GLU A 174 15.47 6.19 16.12
N GLN A 175 14.76 7.33 16.16
CA GLN A 175 13.86 7.72 15.09
C GLN A 175 14.63 8.35 13.94
N THR A 176 14.24 8.00 12.72
CA THR A 176 14.69 8.73 11.54
C THR A 176 13.72 9.83 11.12
N THR A 177 14.27 10.86 10.52
CA THR A 177 13.52 11.92 9.81
C THR A 177 13.78 11.88 8.31
N SER A 178 14.64 10.97 7.83
CA SER A 178 15.07 10.91 6.44
C SER A 178 15.24 9.46 5.96
N ALA A 179 14.77 9.17 4.76
CA ALA A 179 14.97 7.87 4.12
C ALA A 179 16.44 7.62 3.70
N ASN A 180 17.30 8.65 3.70
CA ASN A 180 18.75 8.52 3.45
C ASN A 180 19.51 8.01 4.68
N ASP A 181 19.03 8.35 5.89
CA ASP A 181 19.59 7.90 7.15
C ASP A 181 18.48 7.20 7.95
N ARG A 182 18.35 5.92 7.72
CA ARG A 182 17.21 5.11 8.23
C ARG A 182 17.26 4.85 9.71
N LYS A 183 18.44 4.92 10.33
CA LYS A 183 18.64 4.51 11.70
C LYS A 183 17.95 3.15 11.97
N ASP A 184 17.06 3.07 12.95
CA ASP A 184 16.36 1.84 13.32
C ASP A 184 14.98 1.69 12.70
N MET A 185 14.64 2.55 11.74
CA MET A 185 13.37 2.48 11.06
C MET A 185 13.50 1.92 9.64
N LYS A 186 12.48 1.22 9.19
CA LYS A 186 12.31 0.83 7.79
C LYS A 186 10.83 0.88 7.40
N VAL A 187 10.57 0.75 6.11
CA VAL A 187 9.19 0.56 5.63
C VAL A 187 8.70 -0.81 6.12
N ILE A 188 7.71 -0.80 7.01
CA ILE A 188 7.13 -1.99 7.65
C ILE A 188 5.79 -2.39 7.05
N GLY A 189 5.17 -1.51 6.27
CA GLY A 189 3.88 -1.75 5.66
C GLY A 189 3.49 -0.69 4.64
N ASN A 190 2.28 -0.82 4.14
CA ASN A 190 1.67 0.15 3.26
C ASN A 190 0.21 0.35 3.67
N SER A 191 -0.25 1.60 3.74
CA SER A 191 -1.62 1.97 4.11
C SER A 191 -2.61 1.80 2.95
N LEU A 192 -2.11 1.65 1.71
CA LEU A 192 -2.96 1.42 0.55
C LEU A 192 -3.15 -0.08 0.36
N PRO A 193 -4.37 -0.54 0.11
CA PRO A 193 -4.63 -1.94 -0.23
C PRO A 193 -3.80 -2.35 -1.43
N ARG A 194 -3.18 -3.52 -1.35
CA ARG A 194 -2.34 -4.05 -2.40
C ARG A 194 -3.14 -4.82 -3.44
N TYR A 195 -4.01 -5.69 -2.97
CA TYR A 195 -4.82 -6.54 -3.82
C TYR A 195 -6.28 -6.11 -3.76
N ASN A 196 -6.86 -5.88 -4.95
CA ASN A 196 -8.30 -5.71 -5.10
C ASN A 196 -8.85 -6.99 -5.73
N TYR A 197 -9.89 -7.56 -5.17
CA TYR A 197 -10.52 -8.75 -5.73
C TYR A 197 -12.04 -8.60 -5.71
N ASN A 198 -12.64 -9.16 -6.73
CA ASN A 198 -14.08 -9.21 -6.86
C ASN A 198 -14.55 -10.63 -7.18
N PHE A 199 -15.75 -10.91 -6.80
CA PHE A 199 -16.42 -12.17 -7.10
C PHE A 199 -17.88 -11.89 -7.46
N GLY A 200 -18.41 -12.62 -8.44
CA GLY A 200 -19.80 -12.50 -8.80
C GLY A 200 -20.38 -13.84 -9.25
N ILE A 201 -21.64 -14.04 -8.96
CA ILE A 201 -22.43 -15.15 -9.44
C ILE A 201 -23.78 -14.64 -9.95
N SER A 202 -24.18 -15.07 -11.12
CA SER A 202 -25.51 -14.83 -11.63
C SER A 202 -26.14 -16.12 -12.11
N ALA A 203 -27.44 -16.20 -11.97
CA ALA A 203 -28.23 -17.30 -12.48
C ALA A 203 -29.58 -16.77 -12.96
N ASP A 204 -30.10 -17.33 -14.04
CA ASP A 204 -31.45 -17.07 -14.50
C ASP A 204 -32.19 -18.37 -14.82
N TRP A 205 -33.43 -18.41 -14.42
CA TRP A 205 -34.31 -19.54 -14.67
C TRP A 205 -35.77 -19.09 -14.73
N TYR A 206 -36.42 -19.35 -15.84
CA TYR A 206 -37.87 -19.15 -16.01
C TYR A 206 -38.36 -17.73 -15.60
N GLY A 207 -37.62 -16.70 -15.94
CA GLY A 207 -37.93 -15.29 -15.61
C GLY A 207 -37.49 -14.84 -14.20
N ILE A 208 -36.88 -15.72 -13.41
CA ILE A 208 -36.25 -15.38 -12.13
C ILE A 208 -34.76 -15.17 -12.39
N CYS A 209 -34.23 -13.99 -12.03
CA CYS A 209 -32.82 -13.66 -12.14
C CYS A 209 -32.23 -13.42 -10.73
N LEU A 210 -31.12 -14.05 -10.47
CA LEU A 210 -30.30 -13.82 -9.27
C LEU A 210 -28.97 -13.21 -9.72
N LEU A 211 -28.55 -12.14 -9.05
CA LEU A 211 -27.23 -11.56 -9.20
C LEU A 211 -26.65 -11.29 -7.81
N TYR A 212 -25.48 -11.83 -7.55
CA TYR A 212 -24.68 -11.55 -6.36
C TYR A 212 -23.30 -11.07 -6.78
N THR A 213 -22.85 -9.97 -6.20
CA THR A 213 -21.49 -9.43 -6.37
C THR A 213 -20.90 -9.09 -5.01
N SER A 214 -19.60 -9.29 -4.88
CA SER A 214 -18.82 -8.90 -3.71
C SER A 214 -17.47 -8.40 -4.18
N ASP A 215 -17.03 -7.30 -3.61
CA ASP A 215 -15.72 -6.70 -3.86
C ASP A 215 -15.02 -6.48 -2.52
N ALA A 216 -13.69 -6.65 -2.53
CA ALA A 216 -12.84 -6.35 -1.39
C ALA A 216 -11.49 -5.80 -1.88
N ALA A 217 -10.91 -4.92 -1.06
CA ALA A 217 -9.63 -4.28 -1.25
C ALA A 217 -8.78 -4.33 0.02
#